data_31f86dc16a29caf126267874733e2f02
#
_entry.id   31f86dc16a29caf126267874733e2f02
#
_cell.length_a   1.000
_cell.length_b   1.000
_cell.length_c   1.000
_cell.angle_alpha   90.00
_cell.angle_beta   90.00
_cell.angle_gamma   90.00
#
_symmetry.space_group_name_H-M   'P 1'
#
loop_
_entity.id
_entity.type
_entity.pdbx_description
1 polymer ?
#
loop_
_entity_poly.entity_id
_entity_poly.type
_entity_poly.pdbx_seq_one_letter_code
_entity_poly.pdbx_strand_id
1 'polypeptide(L)'
;MSRFKTYRQHYSMECGITCLRMVCKHYGAEYSSEYLSRLCFATNEGVSLLGMCEAAEKLGLQSMCGKLTIEQLATVPLPCILHWNQNHFVVLHRISRNGRRFHIADPGKGQVTRSLRDMEEHWVSTSAKGSDRGVAMIMETTPAFYERMRLSSDEGESRSFRFLAGYLKKYRKHFGQIAVGLALGCLLQLVLPFLTQAIVDVGIKNHDIGFVWLVLLGQLMLTVSRTALDFIRRWLLLHISMRVNISLVSDFFIKLLKLPMSFFDTKLMGDLMQRMNDHARVNSFLTGQTLGVAFSLLSLVVFGVVLLMYNVMIFTIFMVGSAIYALWIAAFLRRRKVLDYELFEQ
;
A
#
# COMPACT_ATOMS: atom_id res chain seq x y z
N MET A 1 10.49 11.51 -23.71
CA MET A 1 10.33 10.05 -23.68
C MET A 1 9.48 9.70 -22.45
N SER A 2 8.29 9.15 -22.65
CA SER A 2 7.42 8.74 -21.54
C SER A 2 8.11 7.63 -20.73
N ARG A 3 8.10 7.78 -19.42
CA ARG A 3 8.65 6.78 -18.48
C ARG A 3 7.84 5.48 -18.65
N PHE A 4 8.50 4.32 -18.86
CA PHE A 4 7.83 3.04 -18.95
C PHE A 4 7.02 2.76 -17.67
N LYS A 5 5.73 2.51 -17.78
CA LYS A 5 4.85 2.31 -16.63
C LYS A 5 4.96 0.87 -16.13
N THR A 6 5.42 0.70 -14.90
CA THR A 6 5.60 -0.61 -14.26
C THR A 6 4.44 -0.90 -13.34
N TYR A 7 3.89 -2.12 -13.43
CA TYR A 7 2.89 -2.66 -12.50
C TYR A 7 3.54 -3.71 -11.60
N ARG A 8 3.08 -3.79 -10.37
CA ARG A 8 3.47 -4.87 -9.45
C ARG A 8 2.43 -5.98 -9.51
N GLN A 9 2.91 -7.22 -9.47
CA GLN A 9 2.05 -8.39 -9.36
C GLN A 9 1.36 -8.39 -7.98
N HIS A 10 0.11 -8.84 -7.96
CA HIS A 10 -0.67 -8.96 -6.74
C HIS A 10 -0.55 -10.34 -6.10
N TYR A 11 -0.28 -11.35 -6.91
CA TYR A 11 -0.10 -12.75 -6.52
C TYR A 11 1.22 -13.27 -7.08
N SER A 12 1.79 -14.28 -6.38
CA SER A 12 3.10 -14.85 -6.72
C SER A 12 3.17 -15.39 -8.15
N MET A 13 2.07 -15.95 -8.67
CA MET A 13 2.01 -16.57 -9.99
C MET A 13 1.49 -15.66 -11.12
N GLU A 14 1.34 -14.36 -10.88
CA GLU A 14 0.86 -13.39 -11.88
C GLU A 14 1.97 -12.68 -12.67
N CYS A 15 3.23 -13.13 -12.59
CA CYS A 15 4.35 -12.44 -13.24
C CYS A 15 4.14 -12.28 -14.77
N GLY A 16 3.73 -13.33 -15.49
CA GLY A 16 3.50 -13.27 -16.94
C GLY A 16 2.32 -12.39 -17.32
N ILE A 17 1.21 -12.46 -16.58
CA ILE A 17 0.02 -11.61 -16.77
C ILE A 17 0.38 -10.14 -16.57
N THR A 18 1.14 -9.85 -15.53
CA THR A 18 1.58 -8.48 -15.20
C THR A 18 2.54 -7.95 -16.27
N CYS A 19 3.43 -8.80 -16.82
CA CYS A 19 4.29 -8.45 -17.95
C CYS A 19 3.46 -8.11 -19.19
N LEU A 20 2.47 -8.93 -19.55
CA LEU A 20 1.59 -8.66 -20.68
C LEU A 20 0.80 -7.36 -20.46
N ARG A 21 0.31 -7.10 -19.26
CA ARG A 21 -0.34 -5.84 -18.86
C ARG A 21 0.57 -4.63 -19.08
N MET A 22 1.85 -4.72 -18.68
CA MET A 22 2.82 -3.65 -18.86
C MET A 22 3.07 -3.35 -20.35
N VAL A 23 3.19 -4.39 -21.18
CA VAL A 23 3.40 -4.25 -22.63
C VAL A 23 2.15 -3.64 -23.29
N CYS A 24 0.94 -4.12 -22.99
CA CYS A 24 -0.30 -3.51 -23.47
C CYS A 24 -0.41 -2.03 -23.09
N LYS A 25 -0.04 -1.68 -21.85
CA LYS A 25 -0.03 -0.28 -21.40
C LYS A 25 0.99 0.58 -22.11
N HIS A 26 2.14 0.03 -22.47
CA HIS A 26 3.13 0.74 -23.28
C HIS A 26 2.56 1.14 -24.64
N TYR A 27 1.76 0.28 -25.25
CA TYR A 27 1.07 0.53 -26.50
C TYR A 27 -0.27 1.30 -26.34
N GLY A 28 -0.61 1.72 -25.12
CA GLY A 28 -1.75 2.60 -24.83
C GLY A 28 -3.01 1.91 -24.30
N ALA A 29 -3.11 0.57 -24.36
CA ALA A 29 -4.26 -0.17 -23.85
C ALA A 29 -4.12 -0.52 -22.36
N GLU A 30 -5.22 -0.42 -21.61
CA GLU A 30 -5.27 -0.79 -20.20
C GLU A 30 -6.27 -1.91 -19.98
N TYR A 31 -5.76 -3.06 -19.52
CA TYR A 31 -6.56 -4.25 -19.23
C TYR A 31 -6.45 -4.62 -17.77
N SER A 32 -7.53 -5.19 -17.19
CA SER A 32 -7.49 -5.72 -15.82
C SER A 32 -6.70 -7.04 -15.77
N SER A 33 -6.05 -7.31 -14.61
CA SER A 33 -5.34 -8.57 -14.41
C SER A 33 -6.26 -9.78 -14.54
N GLU A 34 -7.53 -9.64 -14.09
CA GLU A 34 -8.52 -10.72 -14.19
C GLU A 34 -8.89 -11.04 -15.64
N TYR A 35 -9.06 -10.03 -16.50
CA TYR A 35 -9.33 -10.23 -17.91
C TYR A 35 -8.18 -10.94 -18.60
N LEU A 36 -6.94 -10.49 -18.38
CA LEU A 36 -5.74 -11.11 -18.95
C LEU A 36 -5.52 -12.52 -18.40
N SER A 37 -5.80 -12.77 -17.11
CA SER A 37 -5.71 -14.10 -16.51
C SER A 37 -6.60 -15.13 -17.22
N ARG A 38 -7.84 -14.76 -17.55
CA ARG A 38 -8.74 -15.61 -18.32
C ARG A 38 -8.26 -15.86 -19.74
N LEU A 39 -7.73 -14.84 -20.40
CA LEU A 39 -7.22 -14.97 -21.77
C LEU A 39 -5.96 -15.84 -21.85
N CYS A 40 -5.08 -15.76 -20.84
CA CYS A 40 -3.85 -16.54 -20.76
C CYS A 40 -4.06 -17.97 -20.24
N PHE A 41 -5.29 -18.38 -19.91
CA PHE A 41 -5.57 -19.67 -19.25
C PHE A 41 -4.70 -19.88 -18.01
N ALA A 42 -4.61 -18.84 -17.18
CA ALA A 42 -3.80 -18.87 -15.98
C ALA A 42 -4.27 -19.98 -15.02
N THR A 43 -3.32 -20.65 -14.41
CA THR A 43 -3.54 -21.65 -13.35
C THR A 43 -2.87 -21.18 -12.04
N ASN A 44 -3.04 -21.94 -10.98
CA ASN A 44 -2.34 -21.70 -9.70
C ASN A 44 -0.82 -21.91 -9.79
N GLU A 45 -0.32 -22.56 -10.85
CA GLU A 45 1.10 -22.73 -11.16
C GLU A 45 1.66 -21.57 -12.01
N GLY A 46 0.80 -20.65 -12.46
CA GLY A 46 1.17 -19.50 -13.28
C GLY A 46 0.60 -19.55 -14.70
N VAL A 47 1.31 -18.93 -15.64
CA VAL A 47 0.95 -18.88 -17.06
C VAL A 47 2.05 -19.46 -17.91
N SER A 48 1.69 -20.23 -18.93
CA SER A 48 2.64 -20.71 -19.92
C SER A 48 2.95 -19.62 -20.95
N LEU A 49 4.13 -19.71 -21.55
CA LEU A 49 4.50 -18.81 -22.65
C LEU A 49 3.54 -18.91 -23.81
N LEU A 50 3.03 -20.12 -24.11
CA LEU A 50 2.03 -20.36 -25.15
C LEU A 50 0.72 -19.65 -24.83
N GLY A 51 0.22 -19.76 -23.59
CA GLY A 51 -1.00 -19.07 -23.17
C GLY A 51 -0.87 -17.54 -23.24
N MET A 52 0.30 -17.00 -22.98
CA MET A 52 0.58 -15.58 -23.19
C MET A 52 0.59 -15.18 -24.68
N CYS A 53 1.15 -16.02 -25.57
CA CYS A 53 1.11 -15.79 -27.00
C CYS A 53 -0.33 -15.79 -27.53
N GLU A 54 -1.14 -16.79 -27.16
CA GLU A 54 -2.54 -16.85 -27.54
C GLU A 54 -3.36 -15.66 -27.02
N ALA A 55 -3.08 -15.23 -25.78
CA ALA A 55 -3.72 -14.04 -25.24
C ALA A 55 -3.30 -12.77 -25.99
N ALA A 56 -2.03 -12.62 -26.35
CA ALA A 56 -1.55 -11.49 -27.11
C ALA A 56 -2.22 -11.43 -28.49
N GLU A 57 -2.35 -12.56 -29.20
CA GLU A 57 -3.08 -12.64 -30.47
C GLU A 57 -4.55 -12.28 -30.34
N LYS A 58 -5.22 -12.77 -29.28
CA LYS A 58 -6.62 -12.40 -28.99
C LYS A 58 -6.78 -10.91 -28.68
N LEU A 59 -5.74 -10.25 -28.18
CA LEU A 59 -5.73 -8.80 -27.96
C LEU A 59 -5.42 -8.02 -29.24
N GLY A 60 -5.01 -8.69 -30.30
CA GLY A 60 -4.61 -8.06 -31.56
C GLY A 60 -3.13 -7.68 -31.62
N LEU A 61 -2.30 -8.27 -30.77
CA LEU A 61 -0.86 -8.19 -30.85
C LEU A 61 -0.34 -9.38 -31.66
N GLN A 62 0.58 -9.15 -32.58
CA GLN A 62 1.32 -10.23 -33.20
C GLN A 62 2.46 -10.62 -32.25
N SER A 63 2.53 -11.89 -31.87
CA SER A 63 3.53 -12.40 -30.93
C SER A 63 4.42 -13.45 -31.57
N MET A 64 5.71 -13.43 -31.22
CA MET A 64 6.70 -14.43 -31.62
C MET A 64 7.52 -14.82 -30.41
N CYS A 65 7.61 -16.12 -30.14
CA CYS A 65 8.41 -16.68 -29.06
C CYS A 65 9.60 -17.43 -29.65
N GLY A 66 10.80 -17.19 -29.10
CA GLY A 66 12.02 -17.84 -29.61
C GLY A 66 13.18 -17.81 -28.62
N LYS A 67 14.19 -18.63 -28.93
CA LYS A 67 15.48 -18.62 -28.23
C LYS A 67 16.44 -17.71 -28.96
N LEU A 68 16.89 -16.65 -28.32
CA LEU A 68 17.77 -15.62 -28.87
C LEU A 68 19.10 -15.59 -28.14
N THR A 69 20.14 -15.18 -28.84
CA THR A 69 21.40 -14.77 -28.22
C THR A 69 21.30 -13.34 -27.70
N ILE A 70 22.21 -12.92 -26.82
CA ILE A 70 22.23 -11.54 -26.31
C ILE A 70 22.41 -10.52 -27.43
N GLU A 71 23.18 -10.85 -28.46
CA GLU A 71 23.37 -9.99 -29.64
C GLU A 71 22.07 -9.84 -30.43
N GLN A 72 21.36 -10.95 -30.66
CA GLN A 72 20.04 -10.94 -31.31
C GLN A 72 19.00 -10.16 -30.49
N LEU A 73 19.05 -10.27 -29.15
CA LEU A 73 18.16 -9.53 -28.25
C LEU A 73 18.33 -8.01 -28.41
N ALA A 74 19.52 -7.53 -28.80
CA ALA A 74 19.74 -6.11 -29.04
C ALA A 74 19.09 -5.59 -30.34
N THR A 75 18.70 -6.47 -31.26
CA THR A 75 18.08 -6.11 -32.54
C THR A 75 16.57 -6.26 -32.59
N VAL A 76 15.94 -6.89 -31.57
CA VAL A 76 14.49 -7.09 -31.54
C VAL A 76 13.74 -5.84 -31.11
N PRO A 77 12.48 -5.67 -31.56
CA PRO A 77 11.62 -4.57 -31.10
C PRO A 77 11.36 -4.66 -29.59
N LEU A 78 11.42 -3.52 -28.91
CA LEU A 78 11.15 -3.39 -27.49
C LEU A 78 9.82 -2.64 -27.28
N PRO A 79 9.05 -2.98 -26.23
CA PRO A 79 9.34 -3.92 -25.13
C PRO A 79 9.12 -5.39 -25.51
N CYS A 80 9.93 -6.29 -24.94
CA CYS A 80 9.75 -7.74 -25.06
C CYS A 80 9.72 -8.40 -23.67
N ILE A 81 9.09 -9.57 -23.56
CA ILE A 81 9.03 -10.35 -22.31
C ILE A 81 10.14 -11.39 -22.33
N LEU A 82 10.89 -11.47 -21.23
CA LEU A 82 11.98 -12.42 -21.04
C LEU A 82 11.58 -13.47 -20.01
N HIS A 83 11.96 -14.73 -20.25
CA HIS A 83 11.83 -15.81 -19.27
C HIS A 83 13.07 -15.82 -18.39
N TRP A 84 12.91 -15.40 -17.15
CA TRP A 84 13.96 -15.15 -16.17
C TRP A 84 14.07 -16.27 -15.17
N ASN A 85 15.28 -16.74 -14.86
CA ASN A 85 15.52 -17.87 -13.94
C ASN A 85 14.68 -19.12 -14.23
N GLN A 86 14.17 -19.29 -15.45
CA GLN A 86 13.31 -20.42 -15.89
C GLN A 86 11.98 -20.56 -15.12
N ASN A 87 11.65 -19.64 -14.22
CA ASN A 87 10.43 -19.66 -13.40
C ASN A 87 9.73 -18.30 -13.27
N HIS A 88 10.27 -17.26 -13.86
CA HIS A 88 9.77 -15.90 -13.74
C HIS A 88 9.72 -15.18 -15.09
N PHE A 89 8.82 -14.20 -15.24
CA PHE A 89 8.72 -13.36 -16.43
C PHE A 89 8.99 -11.90 -16.08
N VAL A 90 9.78 -11.24 -16.92
CA VAL A 90 10.14 -9.82 -16.79
C VAL A 90 10.04 -9.11 -18.13
N VAL A 91 9.86 -7.79 -18.14
CA VAL A 91 9.78 -6.99 -19.37
C VAL A 91 11.10 -6.25 -19.59
N LEU A 92 11.78 -6.50 -20.70
CA LEU A 92 12.88 -5.69 -21.17
C LEU A 92 12.31 -4.54 -22.01
N HIS A 93 12.48 -3.31 -21.53
CA HIS A 93 11.89 -2.13 -22.20
C HIS A 93 12.94 -1.19 -22.81
N ARG A 94 14.21 -1.35 -22.45
CA ARG A 94 15.29 -0.50 -22.98
C ARG A 94 16.65 -1.18 -22.83
N ILE A 95 17.49 -1.04 -23.82
CA ILE A 95 18.91 -1.42 -23.80
C ILE A 95 19.74 -0.13 -23.93
N SER A 96 20.83 -0.01 -23.16
CA SER A 96 21.74 1.13 -23.26
C SER A 96 22.46 1.11 -24.59
N ARG A 97 22.86 2.28 -25.15
CA ARG A 97 23.62 2.40 -26.41
C ARG A 97 24.90 1.56 -26.43
N ASN A 98 25.49 1.32 -25.27
CA ASN A 98 26.73 0.51 -25.16
C ASN A 98 26.46 -1.01 -25.12
N GLY A 99 25.20 -1.48 -25.19
CA GLY A 99 24.83 -2.88 -25.06
C GLY A 99 25.14 -3.56 -23.71
N ARG A 100 25.61 -2.79 -22.69
CA ARG A 100 26.09 -3.34 -21.42
C ARG A 100 25.09 -3.21 -20.28
N ARG A 101 24.01 -2.45 -20.43
CA ARG A 101 22.97 -2.24 -19.40
C ARG A 101 21.60 -2.47 -19.99
N PHE A 102 20.84 -3.31 -19.31
CA PHE A 102 19.49 -3.73 -19.66
C PHE A 102 18.51 -3.17 -18.63
N HIS A 103 17.54 -2.39 -19.09
CA HIS A 103 16.49 -1.82 -18.23
C HIS A 103 15.28 -2.73 -18.25
N ILE A 104 15.04 -3.38 -17.13
CA ILE A 104 14.02 -4.41 -16.95
C ILE A 104 12.95 -3.88 -16.03
N ALA A 105 11.68 -4.10 -16.36
CA ALA A 105 10.55 -3.93 -15.48
C ALA A 105 10.16 -5.31 -14.95
N ASP A 106 10.46 -5.55 -13.68
CA ASP A 106 10.18 -6.79 -12.97
C ASP A 106 8.87 -6.64 -12.20
N PRO A 107 7.87 -7.50 -12.39
CA PRO A 107 6.60 -7.46 -11.65
C PRO A 107 6.75 -7.58 -10.13
N GLY A 108 7.78 -8.28 -9.65
CA GLY A 108 8.07 -8.45 -8.23
C GLY A 108 8.84 -7.27 -7.65
N LYS A 109 9.88 -6.82 -8.34
CA LYS A 109 10.88 -5.85 -7.84
C LYS A 109 10.68 -4.42 -8.35
N GLY A 110 9.98 -4.22 -9.45
CA GLY A 110 9.80 -2.92 -10.10
C GLY A 110 10.84 -2.67 -11.22
N GLN A 111 11.29 -1.43 -11.41
CA GLN A 111 12.29 -1.11 -12.43
C GLN A 111 13.71 -1.41 -11.92
N VAL A 112 14.41 -2.28 -12.61
CA VAL A 112 15.77 -2.73 -12.27
C VAL A 112 16.67 -2.55 -13.50
N THR A 113 17.93 -2.18 -13.27
CA THR A 113 18.94 -2.14 -14.32
C THR A 113 19.91 -3.30 -14.09
N ARG A 114 20.08 -4.15 -15.11
CA ARG A 114 20.94 -5.34 -15.06
C ARG A 114 22.15 -5.17 -15.96
N SER A 115 23.25 -5.78 -15.56
CA SER A 115 24.49 -5.86 -16.34
C SER A 115 24.43 -6.99 -17.38
N LEU A 116 25.41 -7.03 -18.29
CA LEU A 116 25.55 -8.13 -19.23
C LEU A 116 25.73 -9.48 -18.51
N ARG A 117 26.52 -9.50 -17.44
CA ARG A 117 26.76 -10.69 -16.62
C ARG A 117 25.50 -11.21 -15.95
N ASP A 118 24.66 -10.30 -15.45
CA ASP A 118 23.35 -10.70 -14.86
C ASP A 118 22.44 -11.31 -15.92
N MET A 119 22.50 -10.83 -17.19
CA MET A 119 21.73 -11.41 -18.29
C MET A 119 22.21 -12.81 -18.63
N GLU A 120 23.52 -13.04 -18.65
CA GLU A 120 24.10 -14.36 -18.87
C GLU A 120 23.72 -15.34 -17.77
N GLU A 121 23.75 -14.92 -16.53
CA GLU A 121 23.48 -15.77 -15.35
C GLU A 121 22.00 -16.11 -15.20
N HIS A 122 21.09 -15.17 -15.49
CA HIS A 122 19.67 -15.32 -15.15
C HIS A 122 18.74 -15.53 -16.34
N TRP A 123 19.08 -15.00 -17.52
CA TRP A 123 18.21 -15.11 -18.70
C TRP A 123 18.60 -16.27 -19.62
N VAL A 124 19.88 -16.54 -19.76
CA VAL A 124 20.34 -17.66 -20.58
C VAL A 124 19.84 -18.97 -19.96
N SER A 125 19.15 -19.75 -20.78
CA SER A 125 18.55 -21.03 -20.34
C SER A 125 19.10 -22.25 -21.04
N THR A 126 19.82 -22.07 -22.16
CA THR A 126 20.31 -23.17 -22.97
C THR A 126 21.64 -22.77 -23.64
N SER A 127 22.66 -23.59 -23.46
CA SER A 127 23.92 -23.50 -24.21
C SER A 127 23.93 -24.61 -25.26
N ALA A 128 23.74 -24.28 -26.52
CA ALA A 128 23.73 -25.23 -27.62
C ALA A 128 24.66 -24.76 -28.75
N LYS A 129 25.53 -25.64 -29.22
CA LYS A 129 26.48 -25.38 -30.32
C LYS A 129 27.38 -24.15 -30.09
N GLY A 130 27.83 -23.91 -28.85
CA GLY A 130 28.73 -22.80 -28.52
C GLY A 130 28.07 -21.40 -28.50
N SER A 131 26.72 -21.33 -28.52
CA SER A 131 25.99 -20.07 -28.33
C SER A 131 25.02 -20.16 -27.19
N ASP A 132 25.12 -19.21 -26.28
CA ASP A 132 24.23 -19.05 -25.09
C ASP A 132 22.94 -18.37 -25.52
N ARG A 133 21.81 -19.01 -25.24
CA ARG A 133 20.47 -18.53 -25.66
C ARG A 133 19.50 -18.48 -24.51
N GLY A 134 18.70 -17.40 -24.48
CA GLY A 134 17.58 -17.22 -23.57
C GLY A 134 16.26 -17.12 -24.34
N VAL A 135 15.16 -17.39 -23.61
CA VAL A 135 13.80 -17.34 -24.19
C VAL A 135 13.26 -15.91 -24.10
N ALA A 136 12.75 -15.41 -25.22
CA ALA A 136 12.08 -14.13 -25.30
C ALA A 136 10.77 -14.23 -26.09
N MET A 137 9.76 -13.44 -25.67
CA MET A 137 8.52 -13.21 -26.39
C MET A 137 8.51 -11.77 -26.90
N ILE A 138 8.54 -11.64 -28.20
CA ILE A 138 8.51 -10.36 -28.93
C ILE A 138 7.05 -10.09 -29.31
N MET A 139 6.63 -8.82 -29.23
CA MET A 139 5.27 -8.41 -29.53
C MET A 139 5.25 -7.13 -30.34
N GLU A 140 4.40 -7.11 -31.37
CA GLU A 140 4.13 -5.94 -32.20
C GLU A 140 2.63 -5.67 -32.28
N THR A 141 2.27 -4.41 -32.39
CA THR A 141 0.86 -4.02 -32.51
C THR A 141 0.35 -4.21 -33.92
N THR A 142 -0.90 -4.70 -34.04
CA THR A 142 -1.62 -4.73 -35.31
C THR A 142 -2.75 -3.67 -35.31
N PRO A 143 -3.32 -3.34 -36.48
CA PRO A 143 -4.48 -2.44 -36.52
C PRO A 143 -5.65 -2.90 -35.65
N ALA A 144 -5.86 -4.23 -35.54
CA ALA A 144 -6.89 -4.83 -34.71
C ALA A 144 -6.71 -4.55 -33.20
N PHE A 145 -5.49 -4.35 -32.73
CA PHE A 145 -5.20 -3.96 -31.34
C PHE A 145 -5.79 -2.58 -31.00
N TYR A 146 -5.65 -1.62 -31.89
CA TYR A 146 -6.16 -0.26 -31.69
C TYR A 146 -7.69 -0.17 -31.80
N GLU A 147 -8.31 -1.00 -32.62
CA GLU A 147 -9.78 -1.10 -32.67
C GLU A 147 -10.35 -1.65 -31.37
N ARG A 148 -9.77 -2.72 -30.83
CA ARG A 148 -10.19 -3.31 -29.55
C ARG A 148 -9.94 -2.37 -28.37
N MET A 149 -8.86 -1.59 -28.38
CA MET A 149 -8.58 -0.59 -27.36
C MET A 149 -9.70 0.45 -27.25
N ARG A 150 -10.30 0.87 -28.36
CA ARG A 150 -11.44 1.83 -28.37
C ARG A 150 -12.69 1.24 -27.74
N LEU A 151 -12.90 -0.07 -27.84
CA LEU A 151 -14.07 -0.75 -27.31
C LEU A 151 -13.96 -1.10 -25.83
N SER A 152 -12.74 -1.18 -25.27
CA SER A 152 -12.47 -1.63 -23.89
C SER A 152 -12.27 -0.51 -22.87
N SER A 153 -12.49 0.75 -23.22
CA SER A 153 -12.17 1.93 -22.37
C SER A 153 -13.10 2.16 -21.17
N ASP A 154 -13.98 1.23 -20.79
CA ASP A 154 -15.07 1.49 -19.83
C ASP A 154 -15.04 0.73 -18.50
N GLU A 155 -13.94 0.10 -18.09
CA GLU A 155 -13.86 -0.53 -16.77
C GLU A 155 -12.73 0.05 -15.89
N GLY A 156 -12.94 1.29 -15.42
CA GLY A 156 -12.04 2.00 -14.54
C GLY A 156 -12.16 1.58 -13.06
N GLU A 157 -11.05 1.20 -12.46
CA GLU A 157 -10.85 0.94 -11.04
C GLU A 157 -11.06 2.20 -10.19
N SER A 158 -12.26 2.47 -9.69
CA SER A 158 -12.48 3.60 -8.77
C SER A 158 -13.45 3.34 -7.61
N ARG A 159 -13.60 2.09 -7.14
CA ARG A 159 -14.64 1.78 -6.12
C ARG A 159 -14.13 1.45 -4.71
N SER A 160 -12.82 1.37 -4.46
CA SER A 160 -12.29 0.80 -3.20
C SER A 160 -12.56 1.67 -1.96
N PHE A 161 -12.35 2.98 -2.03
CA PHE A 161 -12.57 3.88 -0.88
C PHE A 161 -14.06 4.12 -0.56
N ARG A 162 -14.94 4.13 -1.56
CA ARG A 162 -16.37 4.32 -1.40
C ARG A 162 -17.04 3.15 -0.67
N PHE A 163 -16.50 1.95 -0.86
CA PHE A 163 -16.96 0.74 -0.20
C PHE A 163 -16.66 0.81 1.32
N LEU A 164 -15.43 1.18 1.70
CA LEU A 164 -15.02 1.37 3.09
C LEU A 164 -15.83 2.47 3.80
N ALA A 165 -16.09 3.58 3.11
CA ALA A 165 -16.93 4.66 3.64
C ALA A 165 -18.38 4.19 3.93
N GLY A 166 -18.91 3.22 3.18
CA GLY A 166 -20.22 2.62 3.41
C GLY A 166 -20.32 1.89 4.76
N TYR A 167 -19.27 1.16 5.15
CA TYR A 167 -19.21 0.48 6.45
C TYR A 167 -19.12 1.48 7.62
N LEU A 168 -18.30 2.52 7.47
CA LEU A 168 -18.17 3.59 8.47
C LEU A 168 -19.50 4.33 8.71
N LYS A 169 -20.29 4.55 7.66
CA LYS A 169 -21.59 5.24 7.74
C LYS A 169 -22.59 4.47 8.61
N LYS A 170 -22.54 3.14 8.64
CA LYS A 170 -23.41 2.29 9.47
C LYS A 170 -23.17 2.51 10.97
N TYR A 171 -21.94 2.85 11.39
CA TYR A 171 -21.53 3.03 12.78
C TYR A 171 -21.42 4.50 13.21
N ARG A 172 -21.98 5.45 12.43
CA ARG A 172 -21.83 6.89 12.66
C ARG A 172 -22.27 7.34 14.06
N LYS A 173 -23.27 6.67 14.67
CA LYS A 173 -23.72 6.98 16.05
C LYS A 173 -22.62 6.71 17.08
N HIS A 174 -21.93 5.58 16.95
CA HIS A 174 -20.84 5.20 17.85
C HIS A 174 -19.60 6.09 17.63
N PHE A 175 -19.33 6.49 16.39
CA PHE A 175 -18.28 7.48 16.11
C PHE A 175 -18.62 8.84 16.72
N GLY A 176 -19.90 9.24 16.72
CA GLY A 176 -20.36 10.44 17.41
C GLY A 176 -20.12 10.38 18.93
N GLN A 177 -20.42 9.25 19.56
CA GLN A 177 -20.15 9.04 21.00
C GLN A 177 -18.65 9.12 21.31
N ILE A 178 -17.81 8.53 20.46
CA ILE A 178 -16.36 8.61 20.60
C ILE A 178 -15.87 10.05 20.43
N ALA A 179 -16.40 10.79 19.46
CA ALA A 179 -16.05 12.19 19.24
C ALA A 179 -16.42 13.08 20.44
N VAL A 180 -17.61 12.87 21.03
CA VAL A 180 -18.01 13.55 22.27
C VAL A 180 -17.07 13.18 23.42
N GLY A 181 -16.74 11.90 23.59
CA GLY A 181 -15.77 11.44 24.60
C GLY A 181 -14.37 12.05 24.40
N LEU A 182 -13.92 12.21 23.15
CA LEU A 182 -12.67 12.89 22.82
C LEU A 182 -12.71 14.37 23.22
N ALA A 183 -13.78 15.08 22.86
CA ALA A 183 -13.95 16.49 23.19
C ALA A 183 -13.98 16.69 24.73
N LEU A 184 -14.72 15.85 25.45
CA LEU A 184 -14.79 15.90 26.91
C LEU A 184 -13.43 15.59 27.56
N GLY A 185 -12.68 14.60 27.03
CA GLY A 185 -11.34 14.29 27.48
C GLY A 185 -10.35 15.45 27.27
N CYS A 186 -10.45 16.16 26.13
CA CYS A 186 -9.64 17.37 25.88
C CYS A 186 -9.99 18.50 26.85
N LEU A 187 -11.27 18.72 27.15
CA LEU A 187 -11.70 19.74 28.11
C LEU A 187 -11.16 19.46 29.51
N LEU A 188 -11.27 18.21 29.98
CA LEU A 188 -10.73 17.82 31.30
C LEU A 188 -9.19 17.97 31.34
N GLN A 189 -8.52 17.64 30.22
CA GLN A 189 -7.07 17.79 30.10
C GLN A 189 -6.64 19.26 30.16
N LEU A 190 -7.43 20.16 29.63
CA LEU A 190 -7.17 21.59 29.61
C LEU A 190 -7.21 22.21 31.02
N VAL A 191 -8.03 21.66 31.94
CA VAL A 191 -8.16 22.17 33.31
C VAL A 191 -6.91 21.89 34.16
N LEU A 192 -6.17 20.80 33.89
CA LEU A 192 -5.00 20.38 34.68
C LEU A 192 -3.88 21.43 34.76
N PRO A 193 -3.43 22.08 33.68
CA PRO A 193 -2.43 23.14 33.75
C PRO A 193 -2.84 24.33 34.61
N PHE A 194 -4.11 24.74 34.54
CA PHE A 194 -4.63 25.86 35.34
C PHE A 194 -4.67 25.54 36.83
N LEU A 195 -5.02 24.29 37.19
CA LEU A 195 -4.94 23.84 38.58
C LEU A 195 -3.50 23.79 39.09
N THR A 196 -2.57 23.36 38.26
CA THR A 196 -1.13 23.36 38.61
C THR A 196 -0.63 24.78 38.80
N GLN A 197 -1.02 25.72 37.94
CA GLN A 197 -0.70 27.14 38.09
C GLN A 197 -1.30 27.69 39.37
N ALA A 198 -2.54 27.38 39.72
CA ALA A 198 -3.16 27.84 40.96
C ALA A 198 -2.42 27.37 42.22
N ILE A 199 -1.86 26.15 42.22
CA ILE A 199 -0.99 25.68 43.34
C ILE A 199 0.22 26.61 43.52
N VAL A 200 0.87 26.97 42.39
CA VAL A 200 2.06 27.81 42.43
C VAL A 200 1.73 29.26 42.85
N ASP A 201 0.72 29.86 42.18
CA ASP A 201 0.41 31.28 42.34
C ASP A 201 -0.25 31.60 43.65
N VAL A 202 -1.09 30.70 44.17
CA VAL A 202 -1.87 30.95 45.43
C VAL A 202 -1.35 30.09 46.59
N GLY A 203 -1.19 28.77 46.36
CA GLY A 203 -0.82 27.84 47.42
C GLY A 203 0.59 28.07 47.95
N ILE A 204 1.59 28.12 47.06
CA ILE A 204 2.97 28.28 47.46
C ILE A 204 3.29 29.73 47.88
N LYS A 205 2.81 30.70 47.09
CA LYS A 205 3.05 32.12 47.34
C LYS A 205 2.49 32.62 48.66
N ASN A 206 1.28 32.12 49.04
CA ASN A 206 0.62 32.49 50.26
C ASN A 206 0.87 31.51 51.43
N HIS A 207 1.70 30.47 51.23
CA HIS A 207 1.95 29.42 52.25
C HIS A 207 0.67 28.71 52.74
N ASP A 208 -0.39 28.64 51.93
CA ASP A 208 -1.65 28.02 52.28
C ASP A 208 -1.66 26.53 51.91
N ILE A 209 -1.30 25.71 52.91
CA ILE A 209 -1.26 24.25 52.78
C ILE A 209 -2.68 23.66 52.55
N GLY A 210 -3.71 24.29 53.14
CA GLY A 210 -5.10 23.83 52.97
C GLY A 210 -5.58 23.96 51.52
N PHE A 211 -5.28 25.09 50.88
CA PHE A 211 -5.55 25.30 49.46
C PHE A 211 -4.82 24.31 48.57
N VAL A 212 -3.55 24.01 48.85
CA VAL A 212 -2.76 23.02 48.10
C VAL A 212 -3.42 21.63 48.15
N TRP A 213 -3.82 21.20 49.38
CA TRP A 213 -4.52 19.92 49.54
C TRP A 213 -5.86 19.85 48.76
N LEU A 214 -6.62 20.93 48.78
CA LEU A 214 -7.89 21.01 48.03
C LEU A 214 -7.67 20.90 46.52
N VAL A 215 -6.68 21.59 45.96
CA VAL A 215 -6.39 21.53 44.54
C VAL A 215 -5.81 20.16 44.15
N LEU A 216 -4.97 19.53 44.98
CA LEU A 216 -4.47 18.18 44.76
C LEU A 216 -5.60 17.14 44.71
N LEU A 217 -6.57 17.22 45.62
CA LEU A 217 -7.76 16.38 45.57
C LEU A 217 -8.58 16.60 44.31
N GLY A 218 -8.71 17.86 43.86
CA GLY A 218 -9.34 18.20 42.57
C GLY A 218 -8.62 17.59 41.39
N GLN A 219 -7.29 17.67 41.36
CA GLN A 219 -6.46 17.04 40.29
C GLN A 219 -6.58 15.52 40.29
N LEU A 220 -6.59 14.90 41.48
CA LEU A 220 -6.79 13.45 41.63
C LEU A 220 -8.15 13.02 41.05
N MET A 221 -9.21 13.73 41.42
CA MET A 221 -10.57 13.49 40.90
C MET A 221 -10.63 13.64 39.38
N LEU A 222 -10.03 14.69 38.81
CA LEU A 222 -9.99 14.91 37.38
C LEU A 222 -9.19 13.81 36.65
N THR A 223 -8.08 13.36 37.25
CA THR A 223 -7.24 12.27 36.67
C THR A 223 -8.02 10.95 36.66
N VAL A 224 -8.70 10.61 37.74
CA VAL A 224 -9.57 9.42 37.83
C VAL A 224 -10.71 9.51 36.79
N SER A 225 -11.39 10.65 36.71
CA SER A 225 -12.47 10.87 35.73
C SER A 225 -11.97 10.72 34.29
N ARG A 226 -10.80 11.28 33.97
CA ARG A 226 -10.16 11.14 32.66
C ARG A 226 -9.81 9.69 32.35
N THR A 227 -9.22 8.97 33.31
CA THR A 227 -8.86 7.55 33.15
C THR A 227 -10.11 6.70 32.90
N ALA A 228 -11.20 6.96 33.62
CA ALA A 228 -12.49 6.28 33.40
C ALA A 228 -13.05 6.57 32.00
N LEU A 229 -13.01 7.81 31.51
CA LEU A 229 -13.42 8.17 30.16
C LEU A 229 -12.56 7.48 29.11
N ASP A 230 -11.24 7.44 29.30
CA ASP A 230 -10.31 6.74 28.37
C ASP A 230 -10.59 5.24 28.35
N PHE A 231 -10.92 4.64 29.49
CA PHE A 231 -11.30 3.22 29.56
C PHE A 231 -12.59 2.94 28.79
N ILE A 232 -13.63 3.73 29.01
CA ILE A 232 -14.94 3.60 28.31
C ILE A 232 -14.71 3.75 26.80
N ARG A 233 -13.92 4.75 26.39
CA ARG A 233 -13.61 5.00 24.98
C ARG A 233 -12.88 3.81 24.35
N ARG A 234 -11.86 3.26 25.00
CA ARG A 234 -11.11 2.08 24.50
C ARG A 234 -12.02 0.86 24.41
N TRP A 235 -12.90 0.68 25.37
CA TRP A 235 -13.86 -0.42 25.35
C TRP A 235 -14.87 -0.29 24.19
N LEU A 236 -15.41 0.90 23.94
CA LEU A 236 -16.28 1.16 22.79
C LEU A 236 -15.56 0.92 21.47
N LEU A 237 -14.31 1.39 21.35
CA LEU A 237 -13.47 1.16 20.16
C LEU A 237 -13.24 -0.33 19.91
N LEU A 238 -12.87 -1.08 20.93
CA LEU A 238 -12.69 -2.52 20.85
C LEU A 238 -13.95 -3.21 20.36
N HIS A 239 -15.10 -2.85 20.93
CA HIS A 239 -16.39 -3.43 20.54
C HIS A 239 -16.74 -3.14 19.06
N ILE A 240 -16.54 -1.91 18.60
CA ILE A 240 -16.78 -1.52 17.21
C ILE A 240 -15.80 -2.25 16.29
N SER A 241 -14.52 -2.28 16.64
CA SER A 241 -13.47 -2.95 15.87
C SER A 241 -13.78 -4.44 15.67
N MET A 242 -14.18 -5.13 16.73
CA MET A 242 -14.58 -6.53 16.67
C MET A 242 -15.78 -6.76 15.76
N ARG A 243 -16.83 -5.94 15.89
CA ARG A 243 -18.02 -6.07 15.03
C ARG A 243 -17.74 -5.78 13.57
N VAL A 244 -16.94 -4.75 13.29
CA VAL A 244 -16.52 -4.41 11.91
C VAL A 244 -15.69 -5.54 11.33
N ASN A 245 -14.74 -6.08 12.09
CA ASN A 245 -13.89 -7.18 11.65
C ASN A 245 -14.71 -8.44 11.32
N ILE A 246 -15.61 -8.86 12.22
CA ILE A 246 -16.49 -10.00 11.99
C ILE A 246 -17.36 -9.78 10.74
N SER A 247 -17.93 -8.60 10.57
CA SER A 247 -18.76 -8.29 9.40
C SER A 247 -17.94 -8.33 8.10
N LEU A 248 -16.73 -7.77 8.09
CA LEU A 248 -15.85 -7.77 6.92
C LEU A 248 -15.40 -9.19 6.55
N VAL A 249 -14.99 -9.98 7.54
CA VAL A 249 -14.56 -11.37 7.34
C VAL A 249 -15.72 -12.22 6.84
N SER A 250 -16.91 -12.08 7.44
CA SER A 250 -18.13 -12.80 7.03
C SER A 250 -18.52 -12.43 5.59
N ASP A 251 -18.57 -11.14 5.26
CA ASP A 251 -18.89 -10.67 3.91
C ASP A 251 -17.86 -11.13 2.88
N PHE A 252 -16.58 -11.20 3.27
CA PHE A 252 -15.51 -11.73 2.43
C PHE A 252 -15.76 -13.23 2.11
N PHE A 253 -16.01 -14.04 3.15
CA PHE A 253 -16.29 -15.48 2.95
C PHE A 253 -17.55 -15.73 2.13
N ILE A 254 -18.63 -14.99 2.39
CA ILE A 254 -19.87 -15.13 1.62
C ILE A 254 -19.63 -14.79 0.13
N LYS A 255 -18.82 -13.76 -0.15
CA LYS A 255 -18.47 -13.40 -1.52
C LYS A 255 -17.54 -14.45 -2.15
N LEU A 256 -16.56 -14.94 -1.38
CA LEU A 256 -15.63 -15.98 -1.84
C LEU A 256 -16.38 -17.25 -2.24
N LEU A 257 -17.31 -17.72 -1.40
CA LEU A 257 -18.12 -18.92 -1.67
C LEU A 257 -19.05 -18.77 -2.87
N LYS A 258 -19.36 -17.56 -3.32
CA LYS A 258 -20.16 -17.28 -4.52
C LYS A 258 -19.33 -17.25 -5.81
N LEU A 259 -17.99 -17.33 -5.71
CA LEU A 259 -17.14 -17.32 -6.88
C LEU A 259 -17.15 -18.68 -7.59
N PRO A 260 -17.05 -18.73 -8.92
CA PRO A 260 -16.98 -19.96 -9.68
C PRO A 260 -15.69 -20.73 -9.37
N MET A 261 -15.71 -22.07 -9.54
CA MET A 261 -14.58 -22.93 -9.26
C MET A 261 -13.30 -22.53 -10.03
N SER A 262 -13.47 -22.04 -11.25
CA SER A 262 -12.37 -21.54 -12.09
C SER A 262 -11.54 -20.39 -11.43
N PHE A 263 -12.13 -19.67 -10.49
CA PHE A 263 -11.38 -18.68 -9.71
C PHE A 263 -10.35 -19.33 -8.77
N PHE A 264 -10.73 -20.45 -8.14
CA PHE A 264 -9.85 -21.17 -7.21
C PHE A 264 -8.74 -21.92 -7.95
N ASP A 265 -8.98 -22.33 -9.19
CA ASP A 265 -7.96 -22.95 -10.05
C ASP A 265 -6.83 -21.96 -10.42
N THR A 266 -7.10 -20.67 -10.37
CA THR A 266 -6.13 -19.61 -10.75
C THR A 266 -5.44 -18.94 -9.57
N LYS A 267 -5.84 -19.22 -8.31
CA LYS A 267 -5.34 -18.54 -7.11
C LYS A 267 -4.86 -19.53 -6.05
N LEU A 268 -3.69 -19.26 -5.48
CA LEU A 268 -3.21 -20.01 -4.34
C LEU A 268 -4.03 -19.66 -3.09
N MET A 269 -4.42 -20.67 -2.32
CA MET A 269 -5.15 -20.47 -1.06
C MET A 269 -4.34 -19.61 -0.06
N GLY A 270 -3.02 -19.73 -0.07
CA GLY A 270 -2.11 -18.90 0.74
C GLY A 270 -2.25 -17.39 0.44
N ASP A 271 -2.35 -17.02 -0.83
CA ASP A 271 -2.53 -15.63 -1.25
C ASP A 271 -3.89 -15.06 -0.77
N LEU A 272 -4.95 -15.89 -0.76
CA LEU A 272 -6.25 -15.50 -0.24
C LEU A 272 -6.22 -15.27 1.28
N MET A 273 -5.52 -16.16 2.01
CA MET A 273 -5.31 -16.01 3.46
C MET A 273 -4.47 -14.79 3.80
N GLN A 274 -3.44 -14.48 3.03
CA GLN A 274 -2.63 -13.28 3.21
C GLN A 274 -3.46 -12.01 3.03
N ARG A 275 -4.31 -11.94 2.02
CA ARG A 275 -5.24 -10.81 1.82
C ARG A 275 -6.23 -10.64 2.98
N MET A 276 -6.69 -11.73 3.55
CA MET A 276 -7.55 -11.69 4.74
C MET A 276 -6.82 -11.09 5.94
N ASN A 277 -5.55 -11.44 6.13
CA ASN A 277 -4.71 -10.86 7.17
C ASN A 277 -4.43 -9.35 6.91
N ASP A 278 -4.28 -8.93 5.66
CA ASP A 278 -4.13 -7.53 5.30
C ASP A 278 -5.39 -6.71 5.62
N HIS A 279 -6.58 -7.28 5.46
CA HIS A 279 -7.83 -6.64 5.92
C HIS A 279 -7.86 -6.41 7.42
N ALA A 280 -7.34 -7.33 8.22
CA ALA A 280 -7.23 -7.16 9.67
C ALA A 280 -6.29 -6.00 10.04
N ARG A 281 -5.19 -5.83 9.32
CA ARG A 281 -4.26 -4.68 9.49
C ARG A 281 -4.94 -3.35 9.14
N VAL A 282 -5.66 -3.29 8.02
CA VAL A 282 -6.40 -2.10 7.60
C VAL A 282 -7.47 -1.73 8.64
N ASN A 283 -8.20 -2.72 9.16
CA ASN A 283 -9.21 -2.50 10.19
C ASN A 283 -8.59 -1.98 11.49
N SER A 284 -7.50 -2.58 11.97
CA SER A 284 -6.75 -2.12 13.15
C SER A 284 -6.24 -0.68 12.99
N PHE A 285 -5.75 -0.33 11.80
CA PHE A 285 -5.34 1.04 11.49
C PHE A 285 -6.51 2.02 11.53
N LEU A 286 -7.63 1.69 10.87
CA LEU A 286 -8.80 2.57 10.77
C LEU A 286 -9.49 2.80 12.11
N THR A 287 -9.58 1.77 12.96
CA THR A 287 -10.32 1.84 14.22
C THR A 287 -9.47 2.28 15.41
N GLY A 288 -8.20 1.84 15.49
CA GLY A 288 -7.33 2.13 16.63
C GLY A 288 -6.44 3.35 16.42
N GLN A 289 -5.62 3.32 15.39
CA GLN A 289 -4.57 4.33 15.20
C GLN A 289 -5.12 5.66 14.69
N THR A 290 -6.08 5.64 13.77
CA THR A 290 -6.65 6.86 13.18
C THR A 290 -7.33 7.74 14.24
N LEU A 291 -8.04 7.13 15.19
CA LEU A 291 -8.67 7.86 16.29
C LEU A 291 -7.65 8.40 17.30
N GLY A 292 -6.58 7.66 17.56
CA GLY A 292 -5.46 8.15 18.37
C GLY A 292 -4.79 9.37 17.75
N VAL A 293 -4.53 9.33 16.45
CA VAL A 293 -3.98 10.47 15.69
C VAL A 293 -4.94 11.65 15.69
N ALA A 294 -6.23 11.43 15.46
CA ALA A 294 -7.24 12.49 15.50
C ALA A 294 -7.29 13.18 16.88
N PHE A 295 -7.22 12.39 17.96
CA PHE A 295 -7.14 12.93 19.31
C PHE A 295 -5.88 13.75 19.55
N SER A 296 -4.72 13.23 19.12
CA SER A 296 -3.45 13.94 19.27
C SER A 296 -3.43 15.26 18.50
N LEU A 297 -4.01 15.28 17.28
CA LEU A 297 -4.18 16.50 16.49
C LEU A 297 -5.12 17.50 17.17
N LEU A 298 -6.25 17.03 17.68
CA LEU A 298 -7.18 17.89 18.41
C LEU A 298 -6.51 18.48 19.66
N SER A 299 -5.81 17.66 20.43
CA SER A 299 -5.05 18.12 21.61
C SER A 299 -3.97 19.13 21.25
N LEU A 300 -3.23 18.88 20.16
CA LEU A 300 -2.19 19.79 19.66
C LEU A 300 -2.79 21.17 19.33
N VAL A 301 -3.95 21.21 18.67
CA VAL A 301 -4.63 22.47 18.31
C VAL A 301 -5.10 23.20 19.60
N VAL A 302 -5.78 22.49 20.52
CA VAL A 302 -6.29 23.07 21.74
C VAL A 302 -5.15 23.63 22.61
N PHE A 303 -4.13 22.83 22.88
CA PHE A 303 -2.96 23.30 23.65
C PHE A 303 -2.14 24.34 22.92
N GLY A 304 -2.05 24.27 21.59
CA GLY A 304 -1.41 25.29 20.77
C GLY A 304 -2.09 26.66 20.92
N VAL A 305 -3.43 26.69 20.88
CA VAL A 305 -4.20 27.94 21.10
C VAL A 305 -3.97 28.48 22.50
N VAL A 306 -4.01 27.63 23.54
CA VAL A 306 -3.75 28.05 24.91
C VAL A 306 -2.33 28.62 25.05
N LEU A 307 -1.33 27.94 24.48
CA LEU A 307 0.07 28.39 24.55
C LEU A 307 0.27 29.73 23.83
N LEU A 308 -0.42 29.93 22.69
CA LEU A 308 -0.43 31.18 21.94
C LEU A 308 -1.01 32.34 22.79
N MET A 309 -2.08 32.07 23.56
CA MET A 309 -2.69 33.07 24.46
C MET A 309 -1.77 33.44 25.63
N TYR A 310 -0.95 32.50 26.10
CA TYR A 310 -0.02 32.76 27.20
C TYR A 310 1.22 33.52 26.74
N ASN A 311 1.90 33.05 25.71
CA ASN A 311 3.12 33.68 25.20
C ASN A 311 3.47 33.23 23.79
N VAL A 312 3.48 34.20 22.86
CA VAL A 312 3.78 33.95 21.43
C VAL A 312 5.20 33.42 21.22
N MET A 313 6.18 33.85 22.03
CA MET A 313 7.57 33.40 21.90
C MET A 313 7.70 31.92 22.25
N ILE A 314 7.07 31.45 23.32
CA ILE A 314 7.06 30.04 23.72
C ILE A 314 6.35 29.19 22.68
N PHE A 315 5.21 29.69 22.14
CA PHE A 315 4.49 29.02 21.07
C PHE A 315 5.36 28.81 19.82
N THR A 316 6.09 29.85 19.39
CA THR A 316 6.96 29.75 18.21
C THR A 316 8.10 28.74 18.42
N ILE A 317 8.75 28.74 19.58
CA ILE A 317 9.79 27.75 19.93
C ILE A 317 9.22 26.32 19.88
N PHE A 318 8.04 26.12 20.46
CA PHE A 318 7.35 24.82 20.44
C PHE A 318 7.01 24.37 19.02
N MET A 319 6.48 25.26 18.18
CA MET A 319 6.13 24.95 16.79
C MET A 319 7.36 24.60 15.94
N VAL A 320 8.45 25.36 16.10
CA VAL A 320 9.71 25.09 15.40
C VAL A 320 10.28 23.74 15.83
N GLY A 321 10.32 23.45 17.12
CA GLY A 321 10.78 22.17 17.66
C GLY A 321 9.94 20.99 17.15
N SER A 322 8.61 21.14 17.13
CA SER A 322 7.68 20.13 16.61
C SER A 322 7.86 19.92 15.11
N ALA A 323 8.10 20.97 14.33
CA ALA A 323 8.36 20.89 12.90
C ALA A 323 9.68 20.16 12.60
N ILE A 324 10.76 20.47 13.34
CA ILE A 324 12.07 19.78 13.23
C ILE A 324 11.89 18.29 13.55
N TYR A 325 11.17 17.96 14.62
CA TYR A 325 10.88 16.57 14.99
C TYR A 325 10.10 15.82 13.91
N ALA A 326 9.06 16.44 13.34
CA ALA A 326 8.29 15.87 12.24
C ALA A 326 9.14 15.63 10.98
N LEU A 327 10.03 16.58 10.64
CA LEU A 327 10.98 16.46 9.52
C LEU A 327 11.98 15.31 9.77
N TRP A 328 12.47 15.18 10.98
CA TRP A 328 13.37 14.09 11.38
C TRP A 328 12.68 12.73 11.18
N ILE A 329 11.47 12.57 11.71
CA ILE A 329 10.69 11.33 11.52
C ILE A 329 10.46 11.04 10.04
N ALA A 330 10.07 12.04 9.24
CA ALA A 330 9.82 11.87 7.81
C ALA A 330 11.10 11.43 7.05
N ALA A 331 12.25 11.98 7.40
CA ALA A 331 13.54 11.59 6.82
C ALA A 331 13.91 10.15 7.21
N PHE A 332 13.70 9.77 8.47
CA PHE A 332 13.97 8.41 8.95
C PHE A 332 13.05 7.36 8.33
N LEU A 333 11.75 7.67 8.19
CA LEU A 333 10.79 6.78 7.53
C LEU A 333 11.13 6.54 6.06
N ARG A 334 11.64 7.56 5.34
CA ARG A 334 12.13 7.38 3.97
C ARG A 334 13.29 6.40 3.90
N ARG A 335 14.24 6.49 4.85
CA ARG A 335 15.40 5.59 4.92
C ARG A 335 15.01 4.17 5.32
N ARG A 336 14.08 4.01 6.26
CA ARG A 336 13.54 2.72 6.68
C ARG A 336 12.83 1.99 5.54
N LYS A 337 12.10 2.73 4.69
CA LYS A 337 11.41 2.16 3.54
C LYS A 337 12.38 1.52 2.53
N VAL A 338 13.59 2.02 2.40
CA VAL A 338 14.64 1.43 1.55
C VAL A 338 15.20 0.15 2.19
N LEU A 339 15.44 0.16 3.51
CA LEU A 339 15.95 -1.00 4.25
C LEU A 339 14.94 -2.16 4.33
N ASP A 340 13.63 -1.86 4.48
CA ASP A 340 12.57 -2.87 4.46
C ASP A 340 12.48 -3.59 3.10
N TYR A 341 12.90 -2.94 2.01
CA TYR A 341 13.00 -3.59 0.70
C TYR A 341 14.20 -4.53 0.58
N GLU A 342 15.33 -4.19 1.19
CA GLU A 342 16.55 -5.05 1.20
C GLU A 342 16.36 -6.29 2.06
N LEU A 343 15.61 -6.19 3.17
CA LEU A 343 15.28 -7.33 4.05
C LEU A 343 14.29 -8.33 3.41
N PHE A 344 13.49 -7.89 2.43
CA PHE A 344 12.58 -8.79 1.69
C PHE A 344 13.30 -9.57 0.57
N GLU A 345 14.56 -9.22 0.26
CA GLU A 345 15.39 -9.91 -0.74
C GLU A 345 16.25 -11.05 -0.18
N GLN A 346 16.35 -11.18 1.14
CA GLN A 346 17.03 -12.29 1.84
C GLN A 346 16.02 -13.37 2.25
#